data_df6f7821feb2ae1f0ca5e5d4f54f81d7
#
_entry.id   df6f7821feb2ae1f0ca5e5d4f54f81d7
#
_cell.length_a   1.000
_cell.length_b   1.000
_cell.length_c   1.000
_cell.angle_alpha   90.00
_cell.angle_beta   90.00
_cell.angle_gamma   90.00
#
_symmetry.space_group_name_H-M   'P 1'
#
loop_
_entity.id
_entity.type
_entity.pdbx_description
1 polymer ?
#
loop_
_entity_poly.entity_id
_entity_poly.type
_entity_poly.pdbx_seq_one_letter_code
_entity_poly.pdbx_strand_id
1 'polypeptide(L)' 'MDKNLVRIYKENLEESIIQYLAEIKKIDYRDAMDIYYRSRLAKQVENGDYGIENMDYKYLVEDMMENEKELFL' A
#
# COMPACT_ATOMS: atom_id res chain seq x y z
N MET A 1 -14.89 -9.31 17.13
CA MET A 1 -14.46 -8.15 16.35
C MET A 1 -15.26 -8.09 15.05
N ASP A 2 -15.71 -6.93 14.70
CA ASP A 2 -16.52 -6.75 13.50
C ASP A 2 -15.65 -6.87 12.25
N LYS A 3 -16.01 -7.80 11.36
CA LYS A 3 -15.28 -8.03 10.12
C LYS A 3 -15.31 -6.79 9.21
N ASN A 4 -16.41 -6.02 9.28
CA ASN A 4 -16.55 -4.81 8.49
C ASN A 4 -15.53 -3.75 8.91
N LEU A 5 -15.25 -3.65 10.21
CA LEU A 5 -14.29 -2.69 10.72
C LEU A 5 -12.88 -3.00 10.22
N VAL A 6 -12.50 -4.29 10.25
CA VAL A 6 -11.19 -4.71 9.75
C VAL A 6 -11.03 -4.38 8.26
N ARG A 7 -12.09 -4.63 7.48
CA ARG A 7 -12.06 -4.33 6.05
C ARG A 7 -11.91 -2.84 5.79
N ILE A 8 -12.60 -2.01 6.56
CA ILE A 8 -12.51 -0.55 6.43
C ILE A 8 -11.09 -0.08 6.69
N TYR A 9 -10.44 -0.61 7.71
CA TYR A 9 -9.05 -0.26 8.02
C TYR A 9 -8.11 -0.62 6.87
N LYS A 10 -8.29 -1.79 6.29
CA LYS A 10 -7.47 -2.23 5.16
C LYS A 10 -7.68 -1.34 3.94
N GLU A 11 -8.93 -1.03 3.62
CA GLU A 11 -9.25 -0.16 2.49
C GLU A 11 -8.67 1.23 2.67
N ASN A 12 -8.76 1.79 3.88
CA ASN A 12 -8.21 3.11 4.17
C ASN A 12 -6.68 3.10 4.07
N LEU A 13 -6.04 2.05 4.53
CA LEU A 13 -4.59 1.92 4.43
C LEU A 13 -4.16 1.83 2.97
N GLU A 14 -4.84 1.02 2.18
CA GLU A 14 -4.53 0.87 0.76
C GLU A 14 -4.68 2.19 0.01
N GLU A 15 -5.75 2.92 0.28
CA GLU A 15 -5.98 4.22 -0.33
C GLU A 15 -4.87 5.20 0.02
N SER A 16 -4.47 5.23 1.29
CA SER A 16 -3.39 6.10 1.75
C SER A 16 -2.07 5.76 1.07
N ILE A 17 -1.77 4.47 0.94
CA ILE A 17 -0.56 3.99 0.27
C ILE A 17 -0.55 4.46 -1.18
N ILE A 18 -1.64 4.24 -1.90
CA ILE A 18 -1.71 4.57 -3.32
C ILE A 18 -1.62 6.08 -3.53
N GLN A 19 -2.33 6.86 -2.72
CA GLN A 19 -2.26 8.33 -2.80
C GLN A 19 -0.86 8.85 -2.56
N TYR A 20 -0.21 8.34 -1.52
CA TYR A 20 1.15 8.79 -1.19
C TYR A 20 2.12 8.41 -2.32
N LEU A 21 1.99 7.19 -2.85
CA LEU A 21 2.83 6.74 -3.96
C LEU A 21 2.65 7.65 -5.18
N ALA A 22 1.41 8.00 -5.50
CA ALA A 22 1.11 8.88 -6.62
C ALA A 22 1.77 10.24 -6.44
N GLU A 23 1.72 10.79 -5.23
CA GLU A 23 2.29 12.09 -4.91
C GLU A 23 3.81 12.10 -5.03
N ILE A 24 4.49 11.12 -4.43
CA ILE A 24 5.95 11.12 -4.42
C ILE A 24 6.56 10.76 -5.77
N LYS A 25 5.84 9.97 -6.58
CA LYS A 25 6.29 9.61 -7.93
C LYS A 25 5.76 10.54 -8.99
N LYS A 26 4.85 11.44 -8.63
CA LYS A 26 4.23 12.40 -9.56
C LYS A 26 3.57 11.68 -10.73
N ILE A 27 2.80 10.64 -10.41
CA ILE A 27 2.04 9.85 -11.38
C ILE A 27 0.56 9.88 -11.02
N ASP A 28 -0.28 9.47 -11.95
CA ASP A 28 -1.72 9.40 -11.72
C ASP A 28 -2.04 8.36 -10.65
N TYR A 29 -3.14 8.60 -9.95
CA TYR A 29 -3.63 7.65 -8.94
C TYR A 29 -3.80 6.25 -9.55
N ARG A 30 -4.32 6.18 -10.79
CA ARG A 30 -4.52 4.91 -11.49
C ARG A 30 -3.20 4.16 -11.70
N ASP A 31 -2.15 4.88 -12.10
CA ASP A 31 -0.84 4.29 -12.30
C ASP A 31 -0.26 3.79 -10.99
N ALA A 32 -0.42 4.60 -9.93
CA ALA A 32 0.03 4.20 -8.59
C ALA A 32 -0.72 2.96 -8.11
N MET A 33 -2.02 2.88 -8.38
CA MET A 33 -2.84 1.73 -8.02
C MET A 33 -2.35 0.47 -8.72
N ASP A 34 -2.02 0.57 -10.00
CA ASP A 34 -1.51 -0.57 -10.76
C ASP A 34 -0.19 -1.07 -10.18
N ILE A 35 0.71 -0.16 -9.84
CA ILE A 35 1.99 -0.51 -9.22
C ILE A 35 1.74 -1.19 -7.88
N TYR A 36 0.87 -0.61 -7.06
CA TYR A 36 0.57 -1.16 -5.74
C TYR A 36 0.06 -2.60 -5.83
N TYR A 37 -0.90 -2.86 -6.73
CA TYR A 37 -1.49 -4.20 -6.84
C TYR A 37 -0.54 -5.25 -7.39
N ARG A 38 0.55 -4.83 -8.03
CA ARG A 38 1.60 -5.76 -8.47
C ARG A 38 2.65 -5.99 -7.39
N SER A 39 2.62 -5.23 -6.31
CA SER A 39 3.64 -5.30 -5.26
C SER A 39 3.38 -6.43 -4.27
N ARG A 40 4.44 -6.84 -3.58
CA ARG A 40 4.32 -7.78 -2.46
C ARG A 40 3.62 -7.11 -1.28
N LEU A 41 3.74 -5.78 -1.17
CA LEU A 41 3.08 -5.02 -0.11
C LEU A 41 1.57 -5.22 -0.15
N ALA A 42 0.98 -5.22 -1.35
CA ALA A 42 -0.46 -5.43 -1.50
C ALA A 42 -0.90 -6.76 -0.89
N LYS A 43 -0.11 -7.81 -1.12
CA LYS A 43 -0.41 -9.13 -0.55
C LYS A 43 -0.28 -9.13 0.96
N GLN A 44 0.70 -8.44 1.50
CA GLN A 44 0.91 -8.36 2.94
C GLN A 44 -0.24 -7.62 3.61
N VAL A 45 -0.71 -6.53 3.00
CA VAL A 45 -1.84 -5.78 3.53
C VAL A 45 -3.11 -6.64 3.48
N GLU A 46 -3.35 -7.31 2.37
CA GLU A 46 -4.53 -8.18 2.21
C GLU A 46 -4.55 -9.29 3.25
N ASN A 47 -3.40 -9.89 3.51
CA ASN A 47 -3.28 -10.98 4.47
C ASN A 47 -3.25 -10.50 5.94
N GLY A 48 -3.02 -9.20 6.15
CA GLY A 48 -2.91 -8.64 7.51
C GLY A 48 -1.65 -9.11 8.22
N ASP A 49 -0.59 -9.37 7.48
CA ASP A 49 0.64 -9.91 8.04
C ASP A 49 1.29 -8.95 9.03
N TYR A 50 1.71 -9.49 10.17
CA TYR A 50 2.51 -8.77 11.17
C TYR A 50 1.89 -7.47 11.68
N GLY A 51 0.55 -7.37 11.69
CA GLY A 51 -0.12 -6.16 12.13
C GLY A 51 0.18 -4.96 11.23
N ILE A 52 0.36 -5.22 9.96
CA ILE A 52 0.76 -4.20 8.99
C ILE A 52 -0.23 -3.03 8.93
N GLU A 53 -1.50 -3.28 9.25
CA GLU A 53 -2.54 -2.25 9.28
C GLU A 53 -2.30 -1.18 10.34
N ASN A 54 -1.40 -1.45 11.29
CA ASN A 54 -1.03 -0.50 12.34
C ASN A 54 0.23 0.28 12.00
N MET A 55 0.85 -0.01 10.85
CA MET A 55 2.09 0.67 10.45
C MET A 55 1.80 1.92 9.65
N ASP A 56 2.72 2.88 9.71
CA ASP A 56 2.61 4.12 8.96
C ASP A 56 2.71 3.82 7.45
N TYR A 57 1.71 4.27 6.70
CA TYR A 57 1.68 4.05 5.26
C TYR A 57 2.89 4.66 4.54
N LYS A 58 3.43 5.75 5.06
CA LYS A 58 4.62 6.38 4.46
C LYS A 58 5.82 5.46 4.54
N TYR A 59 6.00 4.83 5.69
CA TYR A 59 7.07 3.86 5.88
C TYR A 59 6.89 2.67 4.94
N LEU A 60 5.67 2.18 4.82
CA LEU A 60 5.39 1.03 3.97
C LEU A 60 5.70 1.31 2.50
N VAL A 61 5.34 2.51 2.03
CA VAL A 61 5.63 2.90 0.64
C VAL A 61 7.12 3.05 0.41
N GLU A 62 7.83 3.70 1.32
CA GLU A 62 9.27 3.87 1.20
C GLU A 62 10.00 2.53 1.21
N ASP A 63 9.56 1.61 2.06
CA ASP A 63 10.12 0.27 2.11
C ASP A 63 9.87 -0.48 0.81
N MET A 64 8.65 -0.37 0.26
CA MET A 64 8.31 -0.99 -1.02
C MET A 64 9.19 -0.44 -2.14
N MET A 65 9.37 0.86 -2.19
CA MET A 65 10.19 1.49 -3.23
C MET A 65 11.64 1.04 -3.17
N GLU A 66 12.15 0.83 -1.96
CA GLU A 66 13.51 0.39 -1.77
C GLU A 66 13.70 -1.10 -2.09
N ASN A 67 12.74 -1.93 -1.70
CA ASN A 67 12.87 -3.39 -1.82
C ASN A 67 12.26 -3.96 -3.10
N GLU A 68 11.44 -3.20 -3.80
CA GLU A 68 10.79 -3.65 -5.03
C GLU A 68 11.04 -2.65 -6.16
N LYS A 69 12.29 -2.31 -6.37
CA LYS A 69 12.68 -1.30 -7.36
C LYS A 69 12.23 -1.64 -8.78
N GLU A 70 12.08 -2.92 -9.09
CA GLU A 70 11.64 -3.40 -10.39
C GLU A 70 10.25 -2.90 -10.77
N LEU A 71 9.44 -2.52 -9.79
CA LEU A 71 8.09 -1.98 -10.05
C LEU A 71 8.14 -0.57 -10.66
N PHE A 72 9.28 0.09 -10.56
CA PHE A 72 9.43 1.50 -10.95
C PHE A 72 10.37 1.69 -12.14
N LEU A 73 10.75 0.60 -12.78
CA LEU A 73 11.62 0.64 -13.96
C LEU A 73 10.87 0.99 -15.23
#